data_c07a645ef44eb98cff2c35d0f1a344be
#
_entry.id   c07a645ef44eb98cff2c35d0f1a344be
#
_cell.length_a   1.000
_cell.length_b   1.000
_cell.length_c   1.000
_cell.angle_alpha   90.00
_cell.angle_beta   90.00
_cell.angle_gamma   90.00
#
_symmetry.space_group_name_H-M   'P 1'
#
loop_
_entity.id
_entity.type
_entity.pdbx_description
1 polymer ?
#
loop_
_entity_poly.entity_id
_entity_poly.type
_entity_poly.pdbx_seq_one_letter_code
_entity_poly.pdbx_strand_id
1 'polypeptide(L)'
;MINADAFAKMKDGVIVLNFARDLLVDDDALEAAIAAGKVRKYITDFPNAKTAQMNGVVAIPHLGASTEESEDNCAVMAVKELRDYLENGNITHSVNYPACDMGICKAAGRITICHKNIPNMLGQLTGACAAEGINIEDMTNKSKGDWAYTMMDIGSEVSEALVEKLAMILFIRSSKSPRKTEYPSDKHFIKVSN
;
A
#
# COMPACT_ATOMS: atom_id res chain seq x y z
N MET A 1 -3.83 16.99 -13.53
CA MET A 1 -5.27 16.65 -13.61
C MET A 1 -6.08 17.88 -14.01
N ILE A 2 -6.01 18.98 -13.29
CA ILE A 2 -6.63 20.26 -13.65
C ILE A 2 -5.58 21.10 -14.38
N ASN A 3 -5.71 21.19 -15.70
CA ASN A 3 -4.85 21.88 -16.63
C ASN A 3 -5.63 23.02 -17.33
N ALA A 4 -5.02 23.67 -18.31
CA ALA A 4 -5.64 24.76 -19.08
C ALA A 4 -6.98 24.35 -19.73
N ASP A 5 -7.06 23.13 -20.29
CA ASP A 5 -8.29 22.63 -20.90
C ASP A 5 -9.42 22.43 -19.87
N ALA A 6 -9.05 22.01 -18.65
CA ALA A 6 -10.01 21.89 -17.57
C ALA A 6 -10.53 23.25 -17.13
N PHE A 7 -9.66 24.24 -16.96
CA PHE A 7 -10.06 25.61 -16.62
C PHE A 7 -10.94 26.23 -17.71
N ALA A 8 -10.63 26.02 -18.99
CA ALA A 8 -11.42 26.54 -20.10
C ALA A 8 -12.91 26.08 -20.05
N LYS A 9 -13.16 24.89 -19.53
CA LYS A 9 -14.52 24.30 -19.39
C LYS A 9 -15.28 24.80 -18.17
N MET A 10 -14.62 25.44 -17.22
CA MET A 10 -15.27 25.96 -16.01
C MET A 10 -16.05 27.25 -16.30
N LYS A 11 -16.89 27.64 -15.36
CA LYS A 11 -17.58 28.94 -15.41
C LYS A 11 -16.58 30.06 -15.11
N ASP A 12 -16.82 31.26 -15.67
CA ASP A 12 -16.02 32.44 -15.35
C ASP A 12 -16.22 32.86 -13.89
N GLY A 13 -15.15 33.29 -13.25
CA GLY A 13 -15.16 33.64 -11.84
C GLY A 13 -15.31 32.48 -10.86
N VAL A 14 -15.01 31.23 -11.28
CA VAL A 14 -15.11 30.05 -10.44
C VAL A 14 -14.18 30.16 -9.21
N ILE A 15 -14.63 29.56 -8.10
CA ILE A 15 -13.77 29.31 -6.94
C ILE A 15 -13.39 27.84 -6.98
N VAL A 16 -12.08 27.57 -6.95
CA VAL A 16 -11.53 26.21 -6.94
C VAL A 16 -11.01 25.89 -5.56
N LEU A 17 -11.42 24.75 -5.03
CA LEU A 17 -10.96 24.22 -3.74
C LEU A 17 -10.12 22.96 -4.01
N ASN A 18 -8.90 22.92 -3.49
CA ASN A 18 -8.03 21.74 -3.54
C ASN A 18 -7.52 21.41 -2.15
N PHE A 19 -8.18 20.47 -1.50
CA PHE A 19 -7.78 19.91 -0.20
C PHE A 19 -7.27 18.47 -0.34
N ALA A 20 -6.70 18.16 -1.51
CA ALA A 20 -6.20 16.81 -1.82
C ALA A 20 -4.67 16.77 -1.93
N ARG A 21 -4.10 17.27 -3.04
CA ARG A 21 -2.64 17.33 -3.26
C ARG A 21 -2.32 18.49 -4.22
N ASP A 22 -1.13 19.10 -4.08
CA ASP A 22 -0.65 20.19 -4.93
C ASP A 22 -0.55 19.82 -6.40
N LEU A 23 0.05 18.70 -6.73
CA LEU A 23 0.28 18.24 -8.12
C LEU A 23 -0.98 17.89 -8.91
N LEU A 24 -2.16 18.00 -8.32
CA LEU A 24 -3.43 17.80 -9.04
C LEU A 24 -3.79 18.98 -9.94
N VAL A 25 -3.24 20.16 -9.68
CA VAL A 25 -3.48 21.39 -10.41
C VAL A 25 -2.17 21.83 -11.06
N ASP A 26 -2.23 22.20 -12.34
CA ASP A 26 -1.12 22.77 -13.07
C ASP A 26 -0.98 24.25 -12.66
N ASP A 27 0.17 24.60 -12.07
CA ASP A 27 0.40 25.93 -11.51
C ASP A 27 0.44 27.03 -12.57
N ASP A 28 1.02 26.76 -13.76
CA ASP A 28 1.09 27.74 -14.84
C ASP A 28 -0.31 28.00 -15.41
N ALA A 29 -1.08 26.95 -15.60
CA ALA A 29 -2.46 27.06 -16.06
C ALA A 29 -3.35 27.76 -15.02
N LEU A 30 -3.14 27.52 -13.72
CA LEU A 30 -3.85 28.20 -12.64
C LEU A 30 -3.55 29.70 -12.64
N GLU A 31 -2.27 30.08 -12.72
CA GLU A 31 -1.85 31.47 -12.75
C GLU A 31 -2.48 32.23 -13.93
N ALA A 32 -2.44 31.64 -15.12
CA ALA A 32 -3.08 32.19 -16.31
C ALA A 32 -4.61 32.31 -16.15
N ALA A 33 -5.26 31.30 -15.57
CA ALA A 33 -6.69 31.32 -15.33
C ALA A 33 -7.14 32.36 -14.30
N ILE A 34 -6.32 32.62 -13.28
CA ILE A 34 -6.56 33.70 -12.31
C ILE A 34 -6.38 35.06 -12.99
N ALA A 35 -5.29 35.25 -13.75
CA ALA A 35 -5.02 36.50 -14.46
C ALA A 35 -6.11 36.85 -15.48
N ALA A 36 -6.69 35.84 -16.14
CA ALA A 36 -7.80 36.02 -17.08
C ALA A 36 -9.18 36.19 -16.40
N GLY A 37 -9.26 36.15 -15.07
CA GLY A 37 -10.53 36.24 -14.33
C GLY A 37 -11.39 34.98 -14.42
N LYS A 38 -10.88 33.91 -15.02
CA LYS A 38 -11.57 32.62 -15.13
C LYS A 38 -11.71 31.96 -13.75
N VAL A 39 -10.62 32.02 -12.94
CA VAL A 39 -10.61 31.60 -11.54
C VAL A 39 -10.59 32.86 -10.66
N ARG A 40 -11.61 33.06 -9.86
CA ARG A 40 -11.70 34.19 -8.91
C ARG A 40 -10.86 33.95 -7.65
N LYS A 41 -10.86 32.71 -7.15
CA LYS A 41 -10.09 32.28 -6.00
C LYS A 41 -9.69 30.82 -6.13
N TYR A 42 -8.47 30.51 -5.69
CA TYR A 42 -8.00 29.16 -5.46
C TYR A 42 -7.68 29.00 -3.98
N ILE A 43 -8.29 28.02 -3.33
CA ILE A 43 -8.11 27.75 -1.90
C ILE A 43 -7.50 26.37 -1.75
N THR A 44 -6.37 26.29 -1.06
CA THR A 44 -5.66 25.02 -0.90
C THR A 44 -5.02 24.92 0.48
N ASP A 45 -4.93 23.68 0.98
CA ASP A 45 -4.16 23.30 2.15
C ASP A 45 -2.83 22.59 1.80
N PHE A 46 -2.48 22.57 0.51
CA PHE A 46 -1.20 22.10 -0.04
C PHE A 46 -0.53 23.20 -0.88
N PRO A 47 -0.22 24.37 -0.31
CA PRO A 47 0.48 25.42 -1.05
C PRO A 47 1.92 24.98 -1.33
N ASN A 48 2.38 25.22 -2.56
CA ASN A 48 3.79 25.18 -2.90
C ASN A 48 4.38 26.60 -3.00
N ALA A 49 5.69 26.72 -3.24
CA ALA A 49 6.38 28.01 -3.27
C ALA A 49 5.82 28.97 -4.33
N LYS A 50 5.30 28.44 -5.45
CA LYS A 50 4.70 29.22 -6.54
C LYS A 50 3.28 29.66 -6.20
N THR A 51 2.42 28.72 -5.83
CA THR A 51 1.00 29.00 -5.54
C THR A 51 0.82 29.90 -4.32
N ALA A 52 1.70 29.81 -3.31
CA ALA A 52 1.65 30.65 -2.12
C ALA A 52 1.90 32.16 -2.44
N GLN A 53 2.52 32.47 -3.57
CA GLN A 53 2.82 33.85 -4.00
C GLN A 53 1.82 34.43 -5.01
N MET A 54 0.90 33.59 -5.53
CA MET A 54 -0.07 34.03 -6.54
C MET A 54 -1.16 34.89 -5.91
N ASN A 55 -1.46 36.01 -6.53
CA ASN A 55 -2.63 36.82 -6.19
C ASN A 55 -3.91 35.98 -6.46
N GLY A 56 -4.83 35.93 -5.50
CA GLY A 56 -6.07 35.18 -5.66
C GLY A 56 -6.01 33.76 -5.07
N VAL A 57 -4.84 33.31 -4.62
CA VAL A 57 -4.70 32.09 -3.84
C VAL A 57 -4.87 32.38 -2.36
N VAL A 58 -5.58 31.46 -1.67
CA VAL A 58 -5.71 31.45 -0.21
C VAL A 58 -5.14 30.12 0.27
N ALA A 59 -3.97 30.19 0.88
CA ALA A 59 -3.33 29.05 1.51
C ALA A 59 -3.81 28.92 2.96
N ILE A 60 -4.19 27.72 3.35
CA ILE A 60 -4.55 27.38 4.72
C ILE A 60 -3.68 26.24 5.24
N PRO A 61 -3.52 26.07 6.55
CA PRO A 61 -2.80 24.92 7.08
C PRO A 61 -3.51 23.60 6.77
N HIS A 62 -2.71 22.54 6.52
CA HIS A 62 -3.21 21.18 6.28
C HIS A 62 -3.53 20.50 7.62
N LEU A 63 -4.72 20.74 8.15
CA LEU A 63 -5.15 20.27 9.46
C LEU A 63 -6.40 19.36 9.43
N GLY A 64 -6.81 18.89 8.25
CA GLY A 64 -8.05 18.13 8.09
C GLY A 64 -8.11 16.82 8.90
N ALA A 65 -6.96 16.22 9.21
CA ALA A 65 -6.85 15.03 10.05
C ALA A 65 -6.09 15.28 11.37
N SER A 66 -5.69 16.53 11.67
CA SER A 66 -4.91 16.89 12.85
C SER A 66 -5.84 17.37 13.96
N THR A 67 -6.77 16.53 14.38
CA THR A 67 -7.56 16.70 15.60
C THR A 67 -7.08 15.67 16.63
N GLU A 68 -7.16 15.98 17.90
CA GLU A 68 -6.78 15.08 19.00
C GLU A 68 -7.44 13.70 18.83
N GLU A 69 -8.73 13.67 18.57
CA GLU A 69 -9.48 12.42 18.31
C GLU A 69 -8.95 11.66 17.11
N SER A 70 -8.60 12.35 16.01
CA SER A 70 -8.09 11.72 14.80
C SER A 70 -6.70 11.12 15.01
N GLU A 71 -5.83 11.84 15.72
CA GLU A 71 -4.46 11.38 16.03
C GLU A 71 -4.51 10.15 16.93
N ASP A 72 -5.32 10.16 17.98
CA ASP A 72 -5.53 9.03 18.89
C ASP A 72 -6.08 7.81 18.14
N ASN A 73 -7.11 7.99 17.31
CA ASN A 73 -7.69 6.91 16.53
C ASN A 73 -6.70 6.32 15.53
N CYS A 74 -5.90 7.16 14.86
CA CYS A 74 -4.86 6.70 13.94
C CYS A 74 -3.79 5.89 14.68
N ALA A 75 -3.33 6.35 15.85
CA ALA A 75 -2.34 5.65 16.65
C ALA A 75 -2.86 4.28 17.12
N VAL A 76 -4.07 4.23 17.64
CA VAL A 76 -4.72 2.99 18.12
C VAL A 76 -4.92 2.01 16.94
N MET A 77 -5.37 2.51 15.79
CA MET A 77 -5.59 1.67 14.60
C MET A 77 -4.28 1.10 14.07
N ALA A 78 -3.25 1.93 13.95
CA ALA A 78 -1.93 1.49 13.49
C ALA A 78 -1.33 0.41 14.40
N VAL A 79 -1.44 0.59 15.73
CA VAL A 79 -0.96 -0.41 16.71
C VAL A 79 -1.74 -1.71 16.60
N LYS A 80 -3.06 -1.66 16.45
CA LYS A 80 -3.90 -2.85 16.29
C LYS A 80 -3.54 -3.63 15.01
N GLU A 81 -3.38 -2.94 13.90
CA GLU A 81 -3.03 -3.56 12.62
C GLU A 81 -1.62 -4.16 12.66
N LEU A 82 -0.65 -3.45 13.21
CA LEU A 82 0.71 -3.96 13.39
C LEU A 82 0.73 -5.19 14.30
N ARG A 83 0.01 -5.15 15.41
CA ARG A 83 -0.10 -6.27 16.34
C ARG A 83 -0.74 -7.48 15.66
N ASP A 84 -1.84 -7.31 14.95
CA ASP A 84 -2.52 -8.41 14.25
C ASP A 84 -1.61 -9.00 13.14
N TYR A 85 -0.88 -8.17 12.43
CA TYR A 85 0.15 -8.66 11.50
C TYR A 85 1.26 -9.43 12.22
N LEU A 86 1.77 -8.91 13.33
CA LEU A 86 2.85 -9.57 14.08
C LEU A 86 2.40 -10.86 14.77
N GLU A 87 1.19 -10.94 15.30
CA GLU A 87 0.68 -12.11 15.99
C GLU A 87 0.08 -13.13 15.03
N ASN A 88 -0.72 -12.70 14.07
CA ASN A 88 -1.54 -13.57 13.22
C ASN A 88 -1.18 -13.54 11.73
N GLY A 89 -0.33 -12.60 11.27
CA GLY A 89 0.02 -12.45 9.87
C GLY A 89 -1.08 -11.79 9.02
N ASN A 90 -2.17 -11.33 9.60
CA ASN A 90 -3.24 -10.68 8.87
C ASN A 90 -2.79 -9.34 8.30
N ILE A 91 -3.23 -9.02 7.08
CA ILE A 91 -2.95 -7.74 6.42
C ILE A 91 -4.25 -7.00 6.19
N THR A 92 -4.36 -5.80 6.78
CA THR A 92 -5.41 -4.82 6.52
C THR A 92 -4.78 -3.52 6.06
N HIS A 93 -5.48 -2.76 5.21
CA HIS A 93 -5.10 -1.42 4.73
C HIS A 93 -3.67 -1.27 4.14
N SER A 94 -3.05 -2.36 3.70
CA SER A 94 -1.73 -2.28 3.07
C SER A 94 -1.79 -1.57 1.70
N VAL A 95 -0.81 -0.69 1.46
CA VAL A 95 -0.66 -0.01 0.17
C VAL A 95 -0.19 -1.00 -0.91
N ASN A 96 0.72 -1.90 -0.58
CA ASN A 96 1.43 -2.76 -1.53
C ASN A 96 0.78 -4.15 -1.68
N TYR A 97 0.20 -4.68 -0.60
CA TYR A 97 -0.38 -6.01 -0.57
C TYR A 97 -1.90 -5.98 -0.48
N PRO A 98 -2.59 -7.02 -0.95
CA PRO A 98 -4.03 -7.13 -0.78
C PRO A 98 -4.40 -7.35 0.69
N ALA A 99 -5.61 -6.96 1.08
CA ALA A 99 -6.16 -7.38 2.36
C ALA A 99 -6.28 -8.90 2.38
N CYS A 100 -5.70 -9.52 3.41
CA CYS A 100 -5.67 -10.95 3.59
C CYS A 100 -5.77 -11.27 5.09
N ASP A 101 -6.83 -11.96 5.47
CA ASP A 101 -7.18 -12.24 6.86
C ASP A 101 -7.67 -13.67 6.98
N MET A 102 -7.09 -14.42 7.90
CA MET A 102 -7.49 -15.77 8.31
C MET A 102 -7.84 -15.82 9.80
N GLY A 103 -8.04 -14.67 10.43
CA GLY A 103 -8.30 -14.54 11.86
C GLY A 103 -7.12 -14.94 12.73
N ILE A 104 -7.40 -15.21 14.00
CA ILE A 104 -6.40 -15.66 14.98
C ILE A 104 -5.93 -17.07 14.61
N CYS A 105 -4.62 -17.25 14.53
CA CYS A 105 -4.03 -18.56 14.30
C CYS A 105 -4.38 -19.52 15.44
N LYS A 106 -5.02 -20.64 15.10
CA LYS A 106 -5.35 -21.73 16.04
C LYS A 106 -4.64 -23.04 15.68
N ALA A 107 -3.96 -23.08 14.54
CA ALA A 107 -3.17 -24.20 14.08
C ALA A 107 -1.85 -24.31 14.86
N ALA A 108 -1.16 -25.42 14.71
CA ALA A 108 0.15 -25.61 15.33
C ALA A 108 1.23 -24.63 14.80
N GLY A 109 1.05 -24.14 13.58
CA GLY A 109 1.90 -23.11 13.00
C GLY A 109 1.21 -22.39 11.86
N ARG A 110 1.57 -21.12 11.64
CA ARG A 110 1.14 -20.33 10.48
C ARG A 110 2.36 -19.78 9.74
N ILE A 111 2.37 -19.97 8.44
CA ILE A 111 3.38 -19.43 7.53
C ILE A 111 2.74 -18.36 6.67
N THR A 112 3.37 -17.20 6.60
CA THR A 112 2.94 -16.11 5.74
C THR A 112 4.05 -15.71 4.77
N ILE A 113 3.70 -15.53 3.51
CA ILE A 113 4.67 -15.36 2.43
C ILE A 113 4.25 -14.21 1.52
N CYS A 114 5.09 -13.20 1.44
CA CYS A 114 5.04 -12.16 0.43
C CYS A 114 5.78 -12.62 -0.82
N HIS A 115 5.11 -12.66 -1.97
CA HIS A 115 5.74 -13.13 -3.21
C HIS A 115 5.20 -12.42 -4.46
N LYS A 116 5.90 -12.58 -5.57
CA LYS A 116 5.38 -12.11 -6.87
C LYS A 116 4.20 -12.95 -7.33
N ASN A 117 3.22 -12.29 -7.94
CA ASN A 117 2.05 -12.93 -8.51
C ASN A 117 2.41 -13.52 -9.88
N ILE A 118 3.02 -14.70 -9.90
CA ILE A 118 3.46 -15.39 -11.11
C ILE A 118 2.95 -16.84 -11.15
N PRO A 119 2.83 -17.44 -12.35
CA PRO A 119 2.35 -18.81 -12.48
C PRO A 119 3.12 -19.83 -11.65
N ASN A 120 2.41 -20.84 -11.13
CA ASN A 120 2.96 -21.95 -10.38
C ASN A 120 3.62 -21.61 -9.03
N MET A 121 3.37 -20.42 -8.45
CA MET A 121 3.88 -20.12 -7.11
C MET A 121 3.21 -20.99 -6.04
N LEU A 122 1.89 -21.07 -6.05
CA LEU A 122 1.15 -21.89 -5.08
C LEU A 122 1.55 -23.37 -5.16
N GLY A 123 1.71 -23.92 -6.37
CA GLY A 123 2.15 -25.30 -6.55
C GLY A 123 3.53 -25.56 -5.95
N GLN A 124 4.44 -24.61 -6.01
CA GLN A 124 5.77 -24.74 -5.41
C GLN A 124 5.72 -24.62 -3.88
N LEU A 125 4.93 -23.65 -3.37
CA LEU A 125 4.78 -23.46 -1.92
C LEU A 125 4.12 -24.67 -1.24
N THR A 126 3.01 -25.14 -1.80
CA THR A 126 2.32 -26.34 -1.28
C THR A 126 3.14 -27.62 -1.48
N GLY A 127 3.87 -27.73 -2.59
CA GLY A 127 4.79 -28.82 -2.86
C GLY A 127 5.96 -28.89 -1.86
N ALA A 128 6.45 -27.74 -1.38
CA ALA A 128 7.47 -27.70 -0.33
C ALA A 128 6.94 -28.25 1.01
N CYS A 129 5.71 -27.91 1.38
CA CYS A 129 5.05 -28.48 2.55
C CYS A 129 4.84 -30.01 2.41
N ALA A 130 4.36 -30.45 1.25
CA ALA A 130 4.13 -31.87 0.97
C ALA A 130 5.42 -32.67 1.00
N ALA A 131 6.54 -32.15 0.52
CA ALA A 131 7.85 -32.80 0.55
C ALA A 131 8.40 -33.01 1.97
N GLU A 132 7.96 -32.19 2.92
CA GLU A 132 8.26 -32.35 4.35
C GLU A 132 7.19 -33.16 5.11
N GLY A 133 6.19 -33.70 4.41
CA GLY A 133 5.09 -34.42 5.03
C GLY A 133 4.15 -33.57 5.88
N ILE A 134 4.16 -32.26 5.66
CA ILE A 134 3.37 -31.28 6.43
C ILE A 134 2.00 -31.09 5.79
N ASN A 135 0.95 -31.31 6.58
CA ASN A 135 -0.42 -31.03 6.17
C ASN A 135 -0.75 -29.55 6.27
N ILE A 136 -1.39 -28.99 5.23
CA ILE A 136 -1.95 -27.65 5.23
C ILE A 136 -3.42 -27.78 5.64
N GLU A 137 -3.81 -27.17 6.75
CA GLU A 137 -5.16 -27.22 7.32
C GLU A 137 -6.07 -26.15 6.70
N ASP A 138 -5.51 -24.96 6.48
CA ASP A 138 -6.19 -23.85 5.81
C ASP A 138 -5.18 -23.03 5.01
N MET A 139 -5.64 -22.40 3.94
CA MET A 139 -4.79 -21.58 3.09
C MET A 139 -5.58 -20.47 2.40
N THR A 140 -5.02 -19.29 2.42
CA THR A 140 -5.52 -18.13 1.65
C THR A 140 -4.40 -17.53 0.83
N ASN A 141 -4.68 -17.25 -0.44
CA ASN A 141 -3.81 -16.47 -1.30
C ASN A 141 -4.59 -15.31 -1.92
N LYS A 142 -4.07 -14.11 -1.80
CA LYS A 142 -4.62 -12.91 -2.40
C LYS A 142 -3.55 -12.20 -3.20
N SER A 143 -3.95 -11.57 -4.31
CA SER A 143 -3.02 -10.81 -5.17
C SER A 143 -3.52 -9.39 -5.41
N LYS A 144 -2.56 -8.49 -5.61
CA LYS A 144 -2.78 -7.09 -5.97
C LYS A 144 -1.68 -6.67 -6.97
N GLY A 145 -2.04 -6.61 -8.24
CA GLY A 145 -1.07 -6.37 -9.32
C GLY A 145 0.01 -7.46 -9.36
N ASP A 146 1.26 -7.04 -9.29
CA ASP A 146 2.44 -7.92 -9.39
C ASP A 146 2.77 -8.68 -8.10
N TRP A 147 2.08 -8.39 -7.01
CA TRP A 147 2.36 -8.95 -5.70
C TRP A 147 1.21 -9.83 -5.20
N ALA A 148 1.57 -10.87 -4.48
CA ALA A 148 0.64 -11.75 -3.81
C ALA A 148 1.10 -12.02 -2.38
N TYR A 149 0.14 -12.34 -1.54
CA TYR A 149 0.33 -12.72 -0.16
C TYR A 149 -0.37 -14.04 0.09
N THR A 150 0.39 -15.03 0.54
CA THR A 150 -0.13 -16.35 0.88
C THR A 150 0.00 -16.56 2.38
N MET A 151 -1.07 -17.04 3.00
CA MET A 151 -1.12 -17.49 4.38
C MET A 151 -1.45 -18.99 4.38
N MET A 152 -0.75 -19.77 5.17
CA MET A 152 -0.99 -21.23 5.33
C MET A 152 -0.95 -21.59 6.80
N ASP A 153 -2.02 -22.21 7.29
CA ASP A 153 -2.09 -22.84 8.58
C ASP A 153 -1.70 -24.32 8.44
N ILE A 154 -0.78 -24.76 9.25
CA ILE A 154 -0.20 -26.11 9.15
C ILE A 154 -0.37 -26.88 10.46
N GLY A 155 -0.54 -28.22 10.33
CA GLY A 155 -0.80 -29.12 11.44
C GLY A 155 0.42 -29.49 12.30
N SER A 156 1.57 -28.80 12.08
CA SER A 156 2.80 -29.05 12.83
C SER A 156 3.54 -27.73 13.10
N GLU A 157 4.51 -27.75 14.00
CA GLU A 157 5.44 -26.63 14.14
C GLU A 157 6.23 -26.41 12.86
N VAL A 158 6.58 -25.16 12.60
CA VAL A 158 7.33 -24.78 11.41
C VAL A 158 8.82 -25.11 11.61
N SER A 159 9.37 -26.01 10.79
CA SER A 159 10.78 -26.37 10.83
C SER A 159 11.66 -25.35 10.09
N GLU A 160 12.91 -25.18 10.55
CA GLU A 160 13.90 -24.36 9.82
C GLU A 160 14.12 -24.85 8.39
N ALA A 161 14.13 -26.18 8.17
CA ALA A 161 14.30 -26.78 6.86
C ALA A 161 13.17 -26.38 5.88
N LEU A 162 11.93 -26.29 6.35
CA LEU A 162 10.81 -25.78 5.54
C LEU A 162 11.00 -24.30 5.20
N VAL A 163 11.40 -23.47 6.17
CA VAL A 163 11.65 -22.04 5.95
C VAL A 163 12.74 -21.83 4.91
N GLU A 164 13.85 -22.56 4.99
CA GLU A 164 14.93 -22.51 3.99
C GLU A 164 14.46 -22.93 2.59
N LYS A 165 13.69 -24.01 2.48
CA LYS A 165 13.11 -24.43 1.19
C LYS A 165 12.21 -23.38 0.58
N LEU A 166 11.33 -22.79 1.37
CA LEU A 166 10.45 -21.72 0.92
C LEU A 166 11.24 -20.48 0.51
N ALA A 167 12.27 -20.11 1.28
CA ALA A 167 13.15 -19.00 0.95
C ALA A 167 13.90 -19.21 -0.39
N MET A 168 14.37 -20.43 -0.66
CA MET A 168 15.01 -20.78 -1.95
C MET A 168 14.06 -20.63 -3.13
N ILE A 169 12.81 -21.03 -3.01
CA ILE A 169 11.78 -20.87 -4.05
C ILE A 169 11.61 -19.38 -4.40
N LEU A 170 11.57 -18.54 -3.39
CA LEU A 170 11.41 -17.10 -3.54
C LEU A 170 12.66 -16.45 -4.16
N PHE A 171 13.85 -16.83 -3.71
CA PHE A 171 15.13 -16.31 -4.20
C PHE A 171 15.40 -16.64 -5.67
N ILE A 172 15.16 -17.88 -6.10
CA ILE A 172 15.37 -18.34 -7.49
C ILE A 172 14.49 -17.54 -8.46
N ARG A 173 13.31 -17.10 -8.04
CA ARG A 173 12.39 -16.30 -8.87
C ARG A 173 12.74 -14.82 -8.90
N SER A 174 13.35 -14.30 -7.85
CA SER A 174 13.81 -12.90 -7.77
C SER A 174 14.98 -12.62 -8.71
N SER A 175 15.93 -13.56 -8.85
CA SER A 175 17.12 -13.40 -9.67
C SER A 175 16.90 -13.40 -11.19
N LYS A 176 15.69 -13.74 -11.66
CA LYS A 176 15.36 -13.83 -13.10
C LYS A 176 14.62 -12.61 -13.67
N SER A 177 14.39 -11.57 -12.89
CA SER A 177 13.71 -10.35 -13.36
C SER A 177 14.71 -9.23 -13.65
N PRO A 178 14.83 -8.73 -14.90
CA PRO A 178 15.84 -7.73 -15.29
C PRO A 178 15.36 -6.28 -15.15
N ARG A 179 14.59 -5.90 -14.16
CA ARG A 179 14.24 -4.49 -13.92
C ARG A 179 14.68 -4.04 -12.54
N LYS A 180 15.76 -3.26 -12.53
CA LYS A 180 16.17 -2.46 -11.37
C LYS A 180 15.10 -1.38 -11.11
N THR A 181 14.40 -1.48 -10.02
CA THR A 181 13.79 -0.35 -9.35
C THR A 181 14.42 -0.25 -7.98
N GLU A 182 15.01 0.90 -7.69
CA GLU A 182 15.77 1.22 -6.47
C GLU A 182 14.85 1.34 -5.24
N TYR A 183 14.31 0.22 -4.81
CA TYR A 183 13.79 0.05 -3.45
C TYR A 183 14.40 -1.24 -2.91
N PRO A 184 14.75 -1.34 -1.62
CA PRO A 184 15.26 -2.58 -1.02
C PRO A 184 14.11 -3.59 -0.87
N SER A 185 13.39 -3.86 -1.96
CA SER A 185 12.18 -4.65 -2.04
C SER A 185 12.42 -6.09 -2.48
N ASP A 186 13.68 -6.51 -2.65
CA ASP A 186 14.02 -7.88 -3.05
C ASP A 186 14.01 -8.85 -1.86
N LYS A 187 13.58 -8.40 -0.69
CA LYS A 187 13.40 -9.28 0.47
C LYS A 187 11.98 -9.85 0.43
N HIS A 188 11.85 -11.04 -0.10
CA HIS A 188 10.72 -11.89 0.19
C HIS A 188 10.74 -12.18 1.70
N PHE A 189 9.64 -11.91 2.37
CA PHE A 189 9.54 -12.16 3.81
C PHE A 189 8.72 -13.41 4.04
N ILE A 190 9.31 -14.33 4.80
CA ILE A 190 8.59 -15.45 5.40
C ILE A 190 8.46 -15.10 6.88
N LYS A 191 7.23 -15.08 7.36
CA LYS A 191 6.95 -14.96 8.78
C LYS A 191 6.35 -16.26 9.27
N VAL A 192 6.86 -16.71 10.37
CA VAL A 192 6.38 -17.88 11.13
C VAL A 192 5.75 -17.35 12.40
N SER A 193 4.54 -17.80 12.71
CA SER A 193 3.88 -17.58 13.98
C SER A 193 3.54 -18.97 14.56
N ASN A 194 3.97 -19.20 15.77
CA ASN A 194 3.64 -20.38 16.57
C ASN A 194 2.54 -20.01 17.54
#